data_b84d436ef8f5af2971df780a72ca6157
#
_entry.id   b84d436ef8f5af2971df780a72ca6157
#
_cell.length_a   1.000
_cell.length_b   1.000
_cell.length_c   1.000
_cell.angle_alpha   90.00
_cell.angle_beta   90.00
_cell.angle_gamma   90.00
#
_symmetry.space_group_name_H-M   'P 1'
#
loop_
_entity.id
_entity.type
_entity.pdbx_description
1 polymer ?
#
loop_
_entity_poly.entity_id
_entity_poly.type
_entity_poly.pdbx_seq_one_letter_code
_entity_poly.pdbx_strand_id
1 'polypeptide(L)'
;SAKTDAFEEMYLPYGKEIASKVVKYHKLHGGVSRYEKFKYFHKEFLDEIINQDKIDELAIQFSNIVLDKVINSDEVIGANYFIKKYHTKFQFWIITGTPTSEIGLIVEKRNLNDFFIGLHGSPNNKRYWTENLIKKHKLIRDEIIFLGDATTDMDAANFSKTHFALRENEENKEL
;
A
#
# COMPACT_ATOMS: atom_id res chain seq x y z
N SER A 1 12.14 3.08 5.09
CA SER A 1 11.14 2.05 5.42
C SER A 1 11.51 0.71 4.81
N ALA A 2 10.97 -0.40 5.34
CA ALA A 2 11.24 -1.75 4.82
C ALA A 2 11.06 -1.87 3.29
N LYS A 3 10.06 -1.20 2.74
CA LYS A 3 9.81 -1.20 1.28
C LYS A 3 10.83 -0.34 0.52
N THR A 4 11.24 0.79 1.09
CA THR A 4 12.27 1.66 0.51
C THR A 4 13.59 0.90 0.40
N ASP A 5 13.97 0.23 1.49
CA ASP A 5 15.22 -0.53 1.57
C ASP A 5 15.23 -1.72 0.60
N ALA A 6 14.07 -2.38 0.43
CA ALA A 6 13.93 -3.47 -0.54
C ALA A 6 14.06 -2.99 -2.00
N PHE A 7 13.48 -1.85 -2.35
CA PHE A 7 13.67 -1.28 -3.69
C PHE A 7 15.12 -0.86 -3.93
N GLU A 8 15.78 -0.26 -2.95
CA GLU A 8 17.19 0.08 -3.04
C GLU A 8 18.04 -1.16 -3.27
N GLU A 9 17.87 -2.20 -2.45
CA GLU A 9 18.58 -3.46 -2.55
C GLU A 9 18.43 -4.12 -3.94
N MET A 10 17.19 -4.17 -4.46
CA MET A 10 16.89 -4.78 -5.76
C MET A 10 17.50 -4.02 -6.94
N TYR A 11 17.62 -2.69 -6.83
CA TYR A 11 18.12 -1.88 -7.95
C TYR A 11 19.58 -1.46 -7.81
N LEU A 12 20.23 -1.74 -6.68
CA LEU A 12 21.66 -1.51 -6.49
C LEU A 12 22.55 -2.20 -7.54
N PRO A 13 22.26 -3.44 -8.03
CA PRO A 13 23.01 -4.07 -9.10
C PRO A 13 23.02 -3.31 -10.43
N TYR A 14 22.03 -2.46 -10.68
CA TYR A 14 21.95 -1.57 -11.86
C TYR A 14 22.74 -0.27 -11.67
N GLY A 15 23.38 -0.09 -10.50
CA GLY A 15 24.18 1.08 -10.16
C GLY A 15 23.54 2.00 -9.14
N LYS A 16 24.38 2.69 -8.35
CA LYS A 16 23.94 3.58 -7.25
C LYS A 16 23.03 4.72 -7.73
N GLU A 17 23.26 5.24 -8.94
CA GLU A 17 22.43 6.30 -9.51
C GLU A 17 21.00 5.81 -9.75
N ILE A 18 20.86 4.62 -10.34
CA ILE A 18 19.55 4.01 -10.59
C ILE A 18 18.83 3.72 -9.27
N ALA A 19 19.51 3.08 -8.32
CA ALA A 19 18.93 2.82 -6.99
C ALA A 19 18.45 4.11 -6.31
N SER A 20 19.21 5.19 -6.40
CA SER A 20 18.80 6.50 -5.85
C SER A 20 17.55 7.07 -6.53
N LYS A 21 17.46 6.98 -7.88
CA LYS A 21 16.25 7.39 -8.62
C LYS A 21 15.02 6.58 -8.20
N VAL A 22 15.18 5.26 -8.05
CA VAL A 22 14.14 4.34 -7.62
C VAL A 22 13.64 4.68 -6.21
N VAL A 23 14.54 4.91 -5.27
CA VAL A 23 14.21 5.32 -3.89
C VAL A 23 13.46 6.64 -3.87
N LYS A 24 13.96 7.64 -4.62
CA LYS A 24 13.31 8.95 -4.72
C LYS A 24 11.90 8.85 -5.28
N TYR A 25 11.73 8.11 -6.37
CA TYR A 25 10.40 7.88 -6.95
C TYR A 25 9.47 7.17 -5.97
N HIS A 26 9.97 6.12 -5.30
CA HIS A 26 9.18 5.36 -4.34
C HIS A 26 8.64 6.24 -3.21
N LYS A 27 9.45 7.14 -2.67
CA LYS A 27 9.05 8.07 -1.60
C LYS A 27 7.98 9.05 -2.07
N LEU A 28 8.13 9.60 -3.27
CA LEU A 28 7.17 10.56 -3.85
C LEU A 28 5.83 9.89 -4.25
N HIS A 29 5.85 8.60 -4.56
CA HIS A 29 4.68 7.86 -5.04
C HIS A 29 4.29 6.75 -4.06
N GLY A 30 4.12 7.10 -2.80
CA GLY A 30 3.59 6.20 -1.78
C GLY A 30 2.22 5.63 -2.17
N GLY A 31 1.95 4.36 -1.83
CA GLY A 31 0.67 3.71 -2.12
C GLY A 31 0.47 3.20 -3.55
N VAL A 32 1.30 3.59 -4.53
CA VAL A 32 1.31 2.97 -5.86
C VAL A 32 1.82 1.53 -5.76
N SER A 33 1.17 0.61 -6.49
CA SER A 33 1.53 -0.81 -6.45
C SER A 33 2.96 -1.06 -6.96
N ARG A 34 3.61 -2.12 -6.42
CA ARG A 34 4.94 -2.53 -6.87
C ARG A 34 4.98 -2.90 -8.35
N TYR A 35 3.92 -3.46 -8.88
CA TYR A 35 3.82 -3.86 -10.29
C TYR A 35 3.93 -2.66 -11.23
N GLU A 36 3.22 -1.58 -10.92
CA GLU A 36 3.32 -0.33 -11.68
C GLU A 36 4.69 0.33 -11.51
N LYS A 37 5.27 0.26 -10.32
CA LYS A 37 6.63 0.77 -10.07
C LYS A 37 7.68 0.02 -10.86
N PHE A 38 7.63 -1.31 -10.93
CA PHE A 38 8.59 -2.09 -11.74
C PHE A 38 8.51 -1.73 -13.22
N LYS A 39 7.30 -1.61 -13.79
CA LYS A 39 7.11 -1.15 -15.17
C LYS A 39 7.76 0.22 -15.39
N TYR A 40 7.49 1.16 -14.48
CA TYR A 40 8.04 2.50 -14.54
C TYR A 40 9.56 2.51 -14.43
N PHE A 41 10.15 1.83 -13.46
CA PHE A 41 11.59 1.82 -13.25
C PHE A 41 12.36 1.24 -14.45
N HIS A 42 11.87 0.14 -14.99
CA HIS A 42 12.50 -0.47 -16.16
C HIS A 42 12.36 0.42 -17.38
N LYS A 43 11.18 0.97 -17.64
CA LYS A 43 10.95 1.85 -18.78
C LYS A 43 11.74 3.16 -18.69
N GLU A 44 11.63 3.87 -17.56
CA GLU A 44 12.13 5.25 -17.45
C GLU A 44 13.59 5.33 -16.98
N PHE A 45 14.11 4.32 -16.27
CA PHE A 45 15.46 4.36 -15.72
C PHE A 45 16.41 3.37 -16.38
N LEU A 46 15.91 2.30 -16.98
CA LEU A 46 16.72 1.25 -17.62
C LEU A 46 16.50 1.16 -19.14
N ASP A 47 15.57 1.94 -19.69
CA ASP A 47 15.18 1.89 -21.12
C ASP A 47 14.76 0.48 -21.58
N GLU A 48 14.08 -0.24 -20.72
CA GLU A 48 13.61 -1.61 -20.94
C GLU A 48 12.08 -1.69 -20.84
N ILE A 49 11.46 -2.40 -21.78
CA ILE A 49 10.06 -2.82 -21.67
C ILE A 49 10.03 -4.26 -21.17
N ILE A 50 9.53 -4.47 -19.96
CA ILE A 50 9.43 -5.79 -19.35
C ILE A 50 8.04 -6.41 -19.55
N ASN A 51 8.01 -7.73 -19.76
CA ASN A 51 6.77 -8.51 -19.87
C ASN A 51 6.22 -8.88 -18.48
N GLN A 52 5.04 -9.52 -18.48
CA GLN A 52 4.37 -9.90 -17.24
C GLN A 52 5.19 -10.90 -16.42
N ASP A 53 5.86 -11.86 -17.05
CA ASP A 53 6.67 -12.85 -16.33
C ASP A 53 7.81 -12.19 -15.56
N LYS A 54 8.47 -11.18 -16.15
CA LYS A 54 9.52 -10.42 -15.47
C LYS A 54 8.97 -9.58 -14.33
N ILE A 55 7.78 -8.99 -14.49
CA ILE A 55 7.10 -8.25 -13.42
C ILE A 55 6.79 -9.17 -12.24
N ASP A 56 6.31 -10.38 -12.51
CA ASP A 56 5.97 -11.37 -11.48
C ASP A 56 7.22 -11.87 -10.75
N GLU A 57 8.31 -12.11 -11.47
CA GLU A 57 9.63 -12.45 -10.88
C GLU A 57 10.10 -11.35 -9.91
N LEU A 58 10.08 -10.09 -10.34
CA LEU A 58 10.48 -8.96 -9.51
C LEU A 58 9.55 -8.80 -8.28
N ALA A 59 8.27 -9.07 -8.46
CA ALA A 59 7.31 -9.02 -7.35
C ALA A 59 7.59 -10.10 -6.30
N ILE A 60 7.96 -11.31 -6.72
CA ILE A 60 8.36 -12.40 -5.82
C ILE A 60 9.65 -12.03 -5.07
N GLN A 61 10.66 -11.53 -5.77
CA GLN A 61 11.91 -11.07 -5.13
C GLN A 61 11.64 -9.99 -4.08
N PHE A 62 10.83 -9.00 -4.42
CA PHE A 62 10.45 -7.94 -3.50
C PHE A 62 9.73 -8.49 -2.27
N SER A 63 8.79 -9.42 -2.47
CA SER A 63 8.05 -10.05 -1.37
C SER A 63 8.98 -10.78 -0.40
N ASN A 64 9.94 -11.53 -0.92
CA ASN A 64 10.92 -12.26 -0.11
C ASN A 64 11.78 -11.34 0.77
N ILE A 65 12.08 -10.13 0.28
CA ILE A 65 12.88 -9.16 1.05
C ILE A 65 12.03 -8.44 2.11
N VAL A 66 10.76 -8.14 1.78
CA VAL A 66 9.99 -7.15 2.55
C VAL A 66 9.01 -7.75 3.54
N LEU A 67 8.54 -8.98 3.30
CA LEU A 67 7.41 -9.55 4.04
C LEU A 67 7.69 -9.64 5.55
N ASP A 68 8.79 -10.26 5.94
CA ASP A 68 9.16 -10.41 7.35
C ASP A 68 9.41 -9.06 8.03
N LYS A 69 10.02 -8.11 7.31
CA LYS A 69 10.26 -6.75 7.81
C LYS A 69 8.95 -6.01 8.07
N VAL A 70 7.94 -6.20 7.20
CA VAL A 70 6.61 -5.57 7.38
C VAL A 70 5.84 -6.24 8.52
N ILE A 71 5.86 -7.57 8.60
CA ILE A 71 5.21 -8.32 9.69
C ILE A 71 5.74 -7.88 11.06
N ASN A 72 7.06 -7.68 11.17
CA ASN A 72 7.74 -7.33 12.42
C ASN A 72 7.97 -5.82 12.61
N SER A 73 7.44 -4.97 11.74
CA SER A 73 7.57 -3.52 11.88
C SER A 73 6.77 -3.00 13.07
N ASP A 74 7.23 -1.89 13.65
CA ASP A 74 6.49 -1.18 14.68
C ASP A 74 5.10 -0.76 14.15
N GLU A 75 4.12 -0.78 15.03
CA GLU A 75 2.80 -0.28 14.72
C GLU A 75 2.75 1.26 14.73
N VAL A 76 1.79 1.81 14.03
CA VAL A 76 1.42 3.21 14.22
C VAL A 76 0.84 3.36 15.63
N ILE A 77 1.44 4.25 16.43
CA ILE A 77 1.05 4.44 17.83
C ILE A 77 -0.46 4.62 17.96
N GLY A 78 -1.07 3.78 18.76
CA GLY A 78 -2.51 3.80 19.04
C GLY A 78 -3.39 3.10 18.00
N ALA A 79 -2.87 2.68 16.84
CA ALA A 79 -3.67 2.06 15.79
C ALA A 79 -4.31 0.74 16.25
N ASN A 80 -3.53 -0.17 16.79
CA ASN A 80 -4.04 -1.44 17.29
C ASN A 80 -5.05 -1.25 18.45
N TYR A 81 -4.78 -0.30 19.34
CA TYR A 81 -5.72 0.04 20.41
C TYR A 81 -7.06 0.55 19.83
N PHE A 82 -7.00 1.47 18.89
CA PHE A 82 -8.18 2.03 18.24
C PHE A 82 -9.01 0.93 17.53
N ILE A 83 -8.37 0.12 16.70
CA ILE A 83 -9.01 -0.96 15.96
C ILE A 83 -9.69 -1.94 16.94
N LYS A 84 -8.95 -2.46 17.92
CA LYS A 84 -9.47 -3.40 18.91
C LYS A 84 -10.60 -2.84 19.76
N LYS A 85 -10.56 -1.55 20.10
CA LYS A 85 -11.58 -0.90 20.91
C LYS A 85 -12.87 -0.65 20.13
N TYR A 86 -12.76 -0.33 18.84
CA TYR A 86 -13.89 0.19 18.08
C TYR A 86 -14.44 -0.75 16.99
N HIS A 87 -13.86 -1.95 16.79
CA HIS A 87 -14.32 -2.89 15.76
C HIS A 87 -15.79 -3.33 15.92
N THR A 88 -16.37 -3.24 17.10
CA THR A 88 -17.80 -3.51 17.33
C THR A 88 -18.72 -2.34 17.01
N LYS A 89 -18.16 -1.12 16.90
CA LYS A 89 -18.90 0.11 16.59
C LYS A 89 -18.74 0.53 15.14
N PHE A 90 -17.57 0.29 14.55
CA PHE A 90 -17.23 0.64 13.17
C PHE A 90 -16.86 -0.61 12.39
N GLN A 91 -17.16 -0.55 11.12
CA GLN A 91 -16.72 -1.56 10.15
C GLN A 91 -15.37 -1.14 9.59
N PHE A 92 -14.36 -2.03 9.67
CA PHE A 92 -13.02 -1.76 9.18
C PHE A 92 -12.70 -2.59 7.95
N TRP A 93 -12.12 -1.96 6.93
CA TRP A 93 -11.51 -2.60 5.75
C TRP A 93 -10.08 -2.11 5.58
N ILE A 94 -9.23 -2.97 5.03
CA ILE A 94 -7.91 -2.57 4.54
C ILE A 94 -7.96 -2.45 3.02
N ILE A 95 -7.50 -1.30 2.50
CA ILE A 95 -7.26 -1.07 1.08
C ILE A 95 -5.81 -0.61 0.93
N THR A 96 -4.99 -1.38 0.20
CA THR A 96 -3.53 -1.19 0.16
C THR A 96 -2.95 -1.42 -1.23
N GLY A 97 -1.78 -0.84 -1.51
CA GLY A 97 -0.97 -1.19 -2.69
C GLY A 97 -0.21 -2.52 -2.54
N THR A 98 -0.20 -3.13 -1.36
CA THR A 98 0.33 -4.49 -1.15
C THR A 98 -0.59 -5.50 -1.84
N PRO A 99 -0.07 -6.60 -2.44
CA PRO A 99 -0.92 -7.65 -3.01
C PRO A 99 -1.91 -8.24 -2.01
N THR A 100 -3.11 -8.57 -2.48
CA THR A 100 -4.18 -9.10 -1.60
C THR A 100 -3.74 -10.35 -0.83
N SER A 101 -3.00 -11.25 -1.45
CA SER A 101 -2.46 -12.46 -0.80
C SER A 101 -1.48 -12.13 0.33
N GLU A 102 -0.63 -11.12 0.14
CA GLU A 102 0.36 -10.72 1.15
C GLU A 102 -0.28 -9.99 2.32
N ILE A 103 -1.25 -9.09 2.06
CA ILE A 103 -1.91 -8.39 3.16
C ILE A 103 -2.68 -9.36 4.06
N GLY A 104 -3.25 -10.43 3.50
CA GLY A 104 -3.86 -11.50 4.27
C GLY A 104 -2.89 -12.13 5.26
N LEU A 105 -1.71 -12.52 4.77
CA LEU A 105 -0.66 -13.11 5.61
C LEU A 105 -0.13 -12.13 6.68
N ILE A 106 0.07 -10.86 6.31
CA ILE A 106 0.51 -9.82 7.27
C ILE A 106 -0.50 -9.65 8.40
N VAL A 107 -1.78 -9.53 8.07
CA VAL A 107 -2.86 -9.33 9.04
C VAL A 107 -3.01 -10.55 9.96
N GLU A 108 -2.90 -11.76 9.41
CA GLU A 108 -2.90 -13.02 10.18
C GLU A 108 -1.72 -13.08 11.16
N LYS A 109 -0.49 -12.85 10.68
CA LYS A 109 0.72 -12.89 11.52
C LYS A 109 0.74 -11.81 12.61
N ARG A 110 0.02 -10.73 12.40
CA ARG A 110 -0.16 -9.65 13.40
C ARG A 110 -1.38 -9.86 14.31
N ASN A 111 -2.10 -10.97 14.18
CA ASN A 111 -3.31 -11.29 14.96
C ASN A 111 -4.40 -10.20 14.86
N LEU A 112 -4.65 -9.72 13.63
CA LEU A 112 -5.62 -8.66 13.35
C LEU A 112 -6.80 -9.11 12.50
N ASN A 113 -6.91 -10.40 12.13
CA ASN A 113 -7.95 -10.94 11.25
C ASN A 113 -9.37 -10.61 11.71
N ASP A 114 -9.63 -10.75 13.00
CA ASP A 114 -10.98 -10.62 13.56
C ASP A 114 -11.51 -9.17 13.56
N PHE A 115 -10.65 -8.20 13.22
CA PHE A 115 -11.01 -6.79 13.30
C PHE A 115 -11.37 -6.17 11.96
N PHE A 116 -11.09 -6.86 10.84
CA PHE A 116 -11.35 -6.36 9.49
C PHE A 116 -12.39 -7.21 8.76
N ILE A 117 -13.38 -6.54 8.16
CA ILE A 117 -14.42 -7.20 7.34
C ILE A 117 -13.83 -7.67 6.01
N GLY A 118 -12.83 -6.97 5.49
CA GLY A 118 -12.19 -7.35 4.24
C GLY A 118 -10.82 -6.71 4.06
N LEU A 119 -10.00 -7.41 3.27
CA LEU A 119 -8.62 -7.04 2.95
C LEU A 119 -8.49 -6.95 1.43
N HIS A 120 -8.11 -5.80 0.92
CA HIS A 120 -8.09 -5.49 -0.50
C HIS A 120 -6.75 -4.86 -0.89
N GLY A 121 -6.08 -5.47 -1.86
CA GLY A 121 -4.78 -5.04 -2.33
C GLY A 121 -4.67 -5.00 -3.85
N SER A 122 -3.44 -4.78 -4.34
CA SER A 122 -3.16 -4.89 -5.77
C SER A 122 -3.48 -6.31 -6.28
N PRO A 123 -3.79 -6.45 -7.59
CA PRO A 123 -3.52 -5.50 -8.68
C PRO A 123 -4.51 -4.34 -8.83
N ASN A 124 -5.71 -4.42 -8.26
CA ASN A 124 -6.67 -3.33 -8.34
C ASN A 124 -6.25 -2.14 -7.47
N ASN A 125 -6.52 -0.93 -7.93
CA ASN A 125 -6.17 0.30 -7.22
C ASN A 125 -7.18 0.66 -6.12
N LYS A 126 -6.84 1.69 -5.32
CA LYS A 126 -7.65 2.10 -4.19
C LYS A 126 -9.01 2.68 -4.60
N ARG A 127 -9.10 3.42 -5.71
CA ARG A 127 -10.39 3.92 -6.24
C ARG A 127 -11.33 2.78 -6.56
N TYR A 128 -10.84 1.76 -7.27
CA TYR A 128 -11.63 0.58 -7.62
C TYR A 128 -12.19 -0.10 -6.37
N TRP A 129 -11.33 -0.37 -5.38
CA TRP A 129 -11.77 -1.06 -4.17
C TRP A 129 -12.75 -0.24 -3.35
N THR A 130 -12.51 1.07 -3.19
CA THR A 130 -13.42 1.96 -2.46
C THR A 130 -14.81 1.96 -3.08
N GLU A 131 -14.91 2.16 -4.39
CA GLU A 131 -16.21 2.13 -5.09
C GLU A 131 -16.87 0.75 -5.03
N ASN A 132 -16.10 -0.32 -5.18
CA ASN A 132 -16.60 -1.68 -5.10
C ASN A 132 -17.22 -1.99 -3.72
N LEU A 133 -16.54 -1.59 -2.65
CA LEU A 133 -17.02 -1.78 -1.28
C LEU A 133 -18.29 -0.96 -1.00
N ILE A 134 -18.31 0.30 -1.41
CA ILE A 134 -19.50 1.17 -1.28
C ILE A 134 -20.70 0.51 -1.95
N LYS A 135 -20.53 0.07 -3.19
CA LYS A 135 -21.61 -0.57 -3.97
C LYS A 135 -22.03 -1.92 -3.36
N LYS A 136 -21.08 -2.77 -3.06
CA LYS A 136 -21.32 -4.15 -2.56
C LYS A 136 -22.04 -4.13 -1.21
N HIS A 137 -21.64 -3.26 -0.31
CA HIS A 137 -22.17 -3.18 1.06
C HIS A 137 -23.21 -2.08 1.23
N LYS A 138 -23.58 -1.37 0.14
CA LYS A 138 -24.56 -0.27 0.15
C LYS A 138 -24.23 0.81 1.19
N LEU A 139 -22.96 1.17 1.29
CA LEU A 139 -22.46 2.12 2.29
C LEU A 139 -22.87 3.55 1.93
N ILE A 140 -23.13 4.35 2.95
CA ILE A 140 -23.43 5.79 2.81
C ILE A 140 -22.11 6.55 2.78
N ARG A 141 -21.84 7.30 1.71
CA ARG A 141 -20.54 7.97 1.49
C ARG A 141 -20.17 8.93 2.61
N ASP A 142 -21.14 9.67 3.12
CA ASP A 142 -20.94 10.64 4.21
C ASP A 142 -20.64 9.98 5.57
N GLU A 143 -20.80 8.67 5.68
CA GLU A 143 -20.49 7.89 6.89
C GLU A 143 -19.14 7.15 6.77
N ILE A 144 -18.41 7.36 5.65
CA ILE A 144 -17.13 6.70 5.39
C ILE A 144 -16.00 7.69 5.61
N ILE A 145 -15.00 7.25 6.37
CA ILE A 145 -13.72 7.93 6.48
C ILE A 145 -12.60 7.04 5.96
N PHE A 146 -11.82 7.55 5.02
CA PHE A 146 -10.62 6.89 4.51
C PHE A 146 -9.41 7.43 5.30
N LEU A 147 -8.73 6.55 6.02
CA LEU A 147 -7.52 6.88 6.78
C LEU A 147 -6.31 6.47 5.96
N GLY A 148 -5.40 7.40 5.70
CA GLY A 148 -4.22 7.08 4.89
C GLY A 148 -3.09 8.09 5.04
N ASP A 149 -1.94 7.77 4.47
CA ASP A 149 -0.73 8.59 4.53
C ASP A 149 -0.14 8.93 3.14
N ALA A 150 -0.81 8.50 2.07
CA ALA A 150 -0.35 8.67 0.71
C ALA A 150 -1.36 9.46 -0.15
N THR A 151 -0.84 10.12 -1.21
CA THR A 151 -1.67 10.79 -2.22
C THR A 151 -2.74 9.86 -2.81
N THR A 152 -2.43 8.58 -2.98
CA THR A 152 -3.39 7.58 -3.48
C THR A 152 -4.55 7.30 -2.54
N ASP A 153 -4.39 7.52 -1.23
CA ASP A 153 -5.47 7.41 -0.25
C ASP A 153 -6.42 8.61 -0.35
N MET A 154 -5.85 9.81 -0.35
CA MET A 154 -6.60 11.05 -0.53
C MET A 154 -7.34 11.06 -1.87
N ASP A 155 -6.67 10.63 -2.94
CA ASP A 155 -7.23 10.52 -4.27
C ASP A 155 -8.42 9.54 -4.33
N ALA A 156 -8.33 8.38 -3.68
CA ALA A 156 -9.43 7.42 -3.61
C ALA A 156 -10.62 7.98 -2.81
N ALA A 157 -10.37 8.65 -1.69
CA ALA A 157 -11.41 9.29 -0.89
C ALA A 157 -12.12 10.40 -1.67
N ASN A 158 -11.36 11.29 -2.33
CA ASN A 158 -11.92 12.38 -3.14
C ASN A 158 -12.73 11.85 -4.32
N PHE A 159 -12.19 10.86 -5.04
CA PHE A 159 -12.89 10.22 -6.16
C PHE A 159 -14.22 9.63 -5.72
N SER A 160 -14.24 8.96 -4.59
CA SER A 160 -15.42 8.30 -4.03
C SER A 160 -16.31 9.23 -3.20
N LYS A 161 -15.95 10.51 -3.08
CA LYS A 161 -16.69 11.50 -2.28
C LYS A 161 -16.94 11.02 -0.83
N THR A 162 -15.91 10.48 -0.21
CA THR A 162 -15.89 10.09 1.20
C THR A 162 -15.01 11.04 2.00
N HIS A 163 -15.08 10.98 3.33
CA HIS A 163 -14.16 11.75 4.16
C HIS A 163 -12.75 11.18 4.10
N PHE A 164 -11.75 12.05 4.25
CA PHE A 164 -10.35 11.67 4.33
C PHE A 164 -9.71 12.20 5.60
N ALA A 165 -8.93 11.36 6.26
CA ALA A 165 -8.06 11.79 7.35
C ALA A 165 -6.61 11.37 7.05
N LEU A 166 -5.74 12.37 6.98
CA LEU A 166 -4.32 12.18 6.75
C LEU A 166 -3.62 11.69 8.03
N ARG A 167 -2.94 10.53 7.92
CA ARG A 167 -1.92 10.18 8.90
C ARG A 167 -0.62 10.89 8.52
N GLU A 168 -0.34 11.99 9.20
CA GLU A 168 0.86 12.78 8.96
C GLU A 168 2.14 12.00 9.37
N ASN A 169 3.19 12.12 8.57
CA ASN A 169 4.53 11.62 8.82
C ASN A 169 5.57 12.53 8.15
N GLU A 170 6.86 12.24 8.35
CA GLU A 170 7.94 13.07 7.80
C GLU A 170 7.99 13.13 6.26
N GLU A 171 7.38 12.15 5.57
CA GLU A 171 7.42 12.05 4.11
C GLU A 171 6.21 12.71 3.43
N ASN A 172 5.17 13.09 4.18
CA ASN A 172 3.90 13.61 3.63
C ASN A 172 3.43 14.94 4.23
N LYS A 173 4.31 15.71 4.86
CA LYS A 173 3.98 17.00 5.48
C LYS A 173 3.44 18.05 4.51
N GLU A 174 3.60 17.84 3.20
CA GLU A 174 3.14 18.76 2.15
C GLU A 174 1.81 18.32 1.50
N LEU A 175 1.23 17.20 1.96
CA LEU A 175 -0.09 16.73 1.56
C LEU A 175 -1.19 17.43 2.39
#